data_ec4f02456a8b188c4e93cfb743369df0
#
_entry.id   ec4f02456a8b188c4e93cfb743369df0
#
_cell.length_a   1.000
_cell.length_b   1.000
_cell.length_c   1.000
_cell.angle_alpha   90.00
_cell.angle_beta   90.00
_cell.angle_gamma   90.00
#
_symmetry.space_group_name_H-M   'P 1'
#
loop_
_entity.id
_entity.type
_entity.pdbx_description
1 polymer ?
#
loop_
_entity_poly.entity_id
_entity_poly.type
_entity_poly.pdbx_seq_one_letter_code
_entity_poly.pdbx_strand_id
1 'polypeptide(L)'
;MELIQEKEISQLIEHQHEHCVSIFIPTNIAGKEVLEEKDKHNLKAKWDECRRNLEDQDVAAQEIEQIAKPIKELLNDEEFWRHQSHGLAVFASANYFEYHRLPIKFVAHTYIANHFYIRSLAPALSSEQKFFILALQLGEVKLYEASEYSLVEIEMKDLLPANINDVVGYDYEEKHLQVRNQQPTDAGGALFHGHGAANKDEKKEILKYFQAVDRGLNDYLHEKTAPLLVFSQDYLFPIYQEANSYTNLYDQVISGTPNDVNEMGLHEKAVETIRPYLETKKRRKQDQYEEAEPALKTDLIHDIVPFAFEGKIDTLFLENRAEIWGNFDQATQKVAVEKQHLGDNFSLSNLAAKKVLEEGGTVYLVDAAFMPGNEAKASALLRFS
;
A
#
# COMPACT_ATOMS: atom_id res chain seq x y z
N MET A 1 -5.14 -9.36 -7.89
CA MET A 1 -4.84 -9.17 -6.45
C MET A 1 -5.57 -7.92 -6.02
N GLU A 2 -6.60 -8.05 -5.23
CA GLU A 2 -7.32 -6.88 -4.74
C GLU A 2 -6.55 -6.34 -3.53
N LEU A 3 -6.01 -5.17 -3.70
CA LEU A 3 -5.34 -4.43 -2.64
C LEU A 3 -6.37 -3.54 -1.96
N ILE A 4 -6.20 -3.29 -0.67
CA ILE A 4 -7.16 -2.51 0.13
C ILE A 4 -7.40 -1.15 -0.54
N GLN A 5 -8.66 -0.88 -0.88
CA GLN A 5 -9.09 0.42 -1.38
C GLN A 5 -9.35 1.38 -0.21
N GLU A 6 -9.16 2.66 -0.45
CA GLU A 6 -9.38 3.71 0.55
C GLU A 6 -10.80 3.66 1.18
N LYS A 7 -11.79 3.27 0.37
CA LYS A 7 -13.19 3.10 0.82
C LYS A 7 -13.37 1.92 1.78
N GLU A 8 -12.71 0.79 1.52
CA GLU A 8 -12.76 -0.41 2.37
C GLU A 8 -12.13 -0.12 3.74
N ILE A 9 -11.04 0.64 3.71
CA ILE A 9 -10.35 1.11 4.90
C ILE A 9 -11.25 1.99 5.76
N SER A 10 -11.91 2.97 5.14
CA SER A 10 -12.85 3.85 5.86
C SER A 10 -13.95 3.04 6.53
N GLN A 11 -14.47 2.00 5.86
CA GLN A 11 -15.46 1.09 6.44
C GLN A 11 -14.90 0.31 7.63
N LEU A 12 -13.67 -0.22 7.55
CA LEU A 12 -13.02 -0.89 8.68
C LEU A 12 -12.79 0.05 9.87
N ILE A 13 -12.36 1.28 9.58
CA ILE A 13 -12.10 2.30 10.60
C ILE A 13 -13.39 2.74 11.29
N GLU A 14 -14.47 2.95 10.54
CA GLU A 14 -15.76 3.43 11.06
C GLU A 14 -16.55 2.34 11.76
N HIS A 15 -16.30 1.06 11.43
CA HIS A 15 -17.08 -0.05 11.97
C HIS A 15 -16.91 -0.19 13.48
N GLN A 16 -18.04 -0.26 14.19
CA GLN A 16 -18.12 -0.50 15.63
C GLN A 16 -19.16 -1.57 15.91
N HIS A 17 -18.81 -2.54 16.72
CA HIS A 17 -19.68 -3.59 17.22
C HIS A 17 -19.15 -4.07 18.57
N GLU A 18 -19.99 -4.62 19.43
CA GLU A 18 -19.57 -5.08 20.76
C GLU A 18 -18.37 -6.06 20.67
N HIS A 19 -18.40 -6.96 19.67
CA HIS A 19 -17.32 -7.91 19.41
C HIS A 19 -16.85 -7.81 17.94
N CYS A 20 -15.77 -7.06 17.71
CA CYS A 20 -15.03 -7.02 16.45
C CYS A 20 -13.80 -7.92 16.56
N VAL A 21 -13.73 -8.95 15.75
CA VAL A 21 -12.62 -9.90 15.69
C VAL A 21 -11.71 -9.51 14.53
N SER A 22 -10.42 -9.34 14.81
CA SER A 22 -9.37 -9.15 13.81
C SER A 22 -8.35 -10.27 13.93
N ILE A 23 -8.05 -10.93 12.81
CA ILE A 23 -7.08 -12.04 12.74
C ILE A 23 -6.03 -11.70 11.70
N PHE A 24 -4.76 -11.78 12.07
CA PHE A 24 -3.62 -11.59 11.19
C PHE A 24 -2.78 -12.85 11.17
N ILE A 25 -2.46 -13.35 9.98
CA ILE A 25 -1.58 -14.49 9.81
C ILE A 25 -0.57 -14.23 8.67
N PRO A 26 0.66 -14.75 8.77
CA PRO A 26 1.54 -14.85 7.62
C PRO A 26 0.99 -15.91 6.66
N THR A 27 1.12 -15.66 5.36
CA THR A 27 0.73 -16.59 4.30
C THR A 27 1.85 -16.79 3.29
N ASN A 28 1.74 -17.83 2.46
CA ASN A 28 2.74 -18.21 1.48
C ASN A 28 2.17 -18.09 0.06
N ILE A 29 2.91 -17.43 -0.84
CA ILE A 29 2.50 -17.22 -2.23
C ILE A 29 2.56 -18.54 -3.03
N ALA A 30 3.54 -19.38 -2.74
CA ALA A 30 3.80 -20.65 -3.41
C ALA A 30 4.66 -21.56 -2.53
N GLY A 31 4.81 -22.81 -2.94
CA GLY A 31 5.72 -23.73 -2.28
C GLY A 31 5.01 -24.88 -1.57
N LYS A 32 5.79 -25.61 -0.78
CA LYS A 32 5.34 -26.80 -0.05
C LYS A 32 4.27 -26.46 1.01
N GLU A 33 4.40 -25.30 1.62
CA GLU A 33 3.50 -24.79 2.65
C GLU A 33 2.06 -24.60 2.14
N VAL A 34 1.91 -24.17 0.88
CA VAL A 34 0.61 -24.05 0.21
C VAL A 34 -0.01 -25.41 -0.03
N LEU A 35 0.80 -26.39 -0.48
CA LEU A 35 0.35 -27.77 -0.71
C LEU A 35 -0.04 -28.50 0.60
N GLU A 36 0.58 -28.15 1.72
CA GLU A 36 0.29 -28.69 3.04
C GLU A 36 -0.83 -27.92 3.76
N GLU A 37 -1.50 -26.98 3.09
CA GLU A 37 -2.58 -26.15 3.65
C GLU A 37 -2.19 -25.42 4.95
N LYS A 38 -0.91 -25.08 5.12
CA LYS A 38 -0.37 -24.49 6.36
C LYS A 38 -1.08 -23.20 6.75
N ASP A 39 -1.35 -22.35 5.77
CA ASP A 39 -1.98 -21.05 5.98
C ASP A 39 -3.44 -21.18 6.44
N LYS A 40 -4.18 -22.15 5.86
CA LYS A 40 -5.53 -22.53 6.28
C LYS A 40 -5.54 -23.06 7.73
N HIS A 41 -4.57 -23.90 8.08
CA HIS A 41 -4.44 -24.38 9.46
C HIS A 41 -4.11 -23.26 10.45
N ASN A 42 -3.28 -22.29 10.05
CA ASN A 42 -2.97 -21.11 10.84
C ASN A 42 -4.23 -20.26 11.09
N LEU A 43 -5.03 -19.98 10.06
CA LEU A 43 -6.29 -19.24 10.23
C LEU A 43 -7.24 -19.98 11.15
N LYS A 44 -7.41 -21.30 10.95
CA LYS A 44 -8.26 -22.11 11.81
C LYS A 44 -7.83 -22.06 13.27
N ALA A 45 -6.54 -22.23 13.54
CA ALA A 45 -6.00 -22.16 14.90
C ALA A 45 -6.25 -20.80 15.57
N LYS A 46 -6.09 -19.70 14.81
CA LYS A 46 -6.36 -18.34 15.30
C LYS A 46 -7.84 -18.08 15.50
N TRP A 47 -8.70 -18.58 14.63
CA TRP A 47 -10.13 -18.53 14.87
C TRP A 47 -10.56 -19.34 16.11
N ASP A 48 -10.01 -20.55 16.31
CA ASP A 48 -10.29 -21.37 17.50
C ASP A 48 -9.82 -20.68 18.81
N GLU A 49 -8.76 -19.86 18.74
CA GLU A 49 -8.32 -18.98 19.83
C GLU A 49 -9.36 -17.87 20.10
N CYS A 50 -9.80 -17.14 19.04
CA CYS A 50 -10.82 -16.10 19.16
C CYS A 50 -12.13 -16.66 19.73
N ARG A 51 -12.59 -17.81 19.24
CA ARG A 51 -13.83 -18.43 19.69
C ARG A 51 -13.78 -18.74 21.19
N ARG A 52 -12.69 -19.31 21.68
CA ARG A 52 -12.52 -19.57 23.12
C ARG A 52 -12.55 -18.29 23.93
N ASN A 53 -11.88 -17.23 23.47
CA ASN A 53 -11.91 -15.94 24.16
C ASN A 53 -13.32 -15.33 24.20
N LEU A 54 -14.12 -15.48 23.12
CA LEU A 54 -15.51 -15.02 23.11
C LEU A 54 -16.40 -15.87 24.05
N GLU A 55 -16.19 -17.19 24.08
CA GLU A 55 -16.87 -18.10 25.02
C GLU A 55 -16.52 -17.76 26.48
N ASP A 56 -15.24 -17.48 26.78
CA ASP A 56 -14.77 -17.09 28.11
C ASP A 56 -15.31 -15.71 28.57
N GLN A 57 -15.72 -14.87 27.63
CA GLN A 57 -16.38 -13.57 27.88
C GLN A 57 -17.91 -13.68 27.92
N ASP A 58 -18.46 -14.90 27.98
CA ASP A 58 -19.92 -15.16 28.03
C ASP A 58 -20.70 -14.60 26.81
N VAL A 59 -20.04 -14.44 25.64
CA VAL A 59 -20.69 -13.99 24.41
C VAL A 59 -21.74 -15.02 23.95
N ALA A 60 -22.92 -14.55 23.54
CA ALA A 60 -23.99 -15.41 23.11
C ALA A 60 -23.61 -16.35 21.97
N ALA A 61 -23.89 -17.65 22.09
CA ALA A 61 -23.54 -18.66 21.09
C ALA A 61 -24.06 -18.32 19.68
N GLN A 62 -25.20 -17.65 19.56
CA GLN A 62 -25.75 -17.20 18.29
C GLN A 62 -24.85 -16.12 17.63
N GLU A 63 -24.31 -15.20 18.39
CA GLU A 63 -23.39 -14.16 17.89
C GLU A 63 -22.06 -14.77 17.46
N ILE A 64 -21.50 -15.68 18.29
CA ILE A 64 -20.29 -16.42 17.92
C ILE A 64 -20.48 -17.17 16.59
N GLU A 65 -21.64 -17.81 16.36
CA GLU A 65 -21.92 -18.52 15.12
C GLU A 65 -22.10 -17.55 13.93
N GLN A 66 -22.64 -16.35 14.14
CA GLN A 66 -22.71 -15.30 13.10
C GLN A 66 -21.32 -14.86 12.66
N ILE A 67 -20.39 -14.64 13.61
CA ILE A 67 -18.98 -14.30 13.34
C ILE A 67 -18.28 -15.48 12.67
N ALA A 68 -18.54 -16.72 13.13
CA ALA A 68 -17.89 -17.95 12.65
C ALA A 68 -18.26 -18.30 11.22
N LYS A 69 -19.50 -18.03 10.79
CA LYS A 69 -20.03 -18.50 9.50
C LYS A 69 -19.18 -18.07 8.32
N PRO A 70 -18.89 -16.79 8.08
CA PRO A 70 -18.07 -16.38 6.95
C PRO A 70 -16.61 -16.85 7.06
N ILE A 71 -16.07 -16.97 8.26
CA ILE A 71 -14.70 -17.52 8.47
C ILE A 71 -14.67 -19.00 8.08
N LYS A 72 -15.70 -19.78 8.41
CA LYS A 72 -15.82 -21.19 7.99
C LYS A 72 -15.97 -21.33 6.48
N GLU A 73 -16.73 -20.43 5.84
CA GLU A 73 -16.87 -20.38 4.39
C GLU A 73 -15.49 -20.11 3.73
N LEU A 74 -14.74 -19.13 4.23
CA LEU A 74 -13.39 -18.84 3.76
C LEU A 74 -12.42 -20.01 3.95
N LEU A 75 -12.49 -20.72 5.11
CA LEU A 75 -11.68 -21.91 5.36
C LEU A 75 -11.98 -23.06 4.38
N ASN A 76 -13.18 -23.13 3.82
CA ASN A 76 -13.58 -24.17 2.87
C ASN A 76 -13.39 -23.76 1.39
N ASP A 77 -12.97 -22.55 1.12
CA ASP A 77 -12.70 -22.06 -0.23
C ASP A 77 -11.30 -22.47 -0.69
N GLU A 78 -11.20 -23.59 -1.43
CA GLU A 78 -9.91 -24.09 -1.92
C GLU A 78 -9.26 -23.14 -2.92
N GLU A 79 -10.03 -22.44 -3.74
CA GLU A 79 -9.52 -21.49 -4.73
C GLU A 79 -8.89 -20.27 -4.05
N PHE A 80 -9.52 -19.78 -2.98
CA PHE A 80 -8.96 -18.72 -2.12
C PHE A 80 -7.56 -19.08 -1.61
N TRP A 81 -7.36 -20.31 -1.10
CA TRP A 81 -6.08 -20.72 -0.51
C TRP A 81 -4.96 -20.95 -1.53
N ARG A 82 -5.28 -21.14 -2.81
CA ARG A 82 -4.29 -21.26 -3.90
C ARG A 82 -3.65 -19.93 -4.28
N HIS A 83 -4.29 -18.81 -3.97
CA HIS A 83 -3.90 -17.46 -4.40
C HIS A 83 -3.69 -16.54 -3.22
N GLN A 84 -2.65 -16.80 -2.42
CA GLN A 84 -2.29 -15.97 -1.27
C GLN A 84 -1.20 -14.95 -1.59
N SER A 85 -1.06 -13.94 -0.71
CA SER A 85 0.05 -12.99 -0.67
C SER A 85 0.99 -13.35 0.50
N HIS A 86 1.75 -12.40 1.04
CA HIS A 86 2.63 -12.62 2.18
C HIS A 86 1.91 -12.64 3.53
N GLY A 87 0.70 -12.09 3.58
CA GLY A 87 -0.12 -12.10 4.78
C GLY A 87 -1.59 -11.92 4.48
N LEU A 88 -2.40 -12.43 5.40
CA LEU A 88 -3.85 -12.35 5.39
C LEU A 88 -4.32 -11.64 6.65
N ALA A 89 -5.16 -10.62 6.48
CA ALA A 89 -5.91 -9.95 7.52
C ALA A 89 -7.39 -10.30 7.36
N VAL A 90 -8.06 -10.73 8.44
CA VAL A 90 -9.49 -11.07 8.45
C VAL A 90 -10.18 -10.26 9.53
N PHE A 91 -11.29 -9.63 9.17
CA PHE A 91 -12.12 -8.80 10.02
C PHE A 91 -13.53 -9.35 10.05
N ALA A 92 -14.05 -9.65 11.24
CA ALA A 92 -15.37 -10.22 11.40
C ALA A 92 -16.09 -9.67 12.64
N SER A 93 -17.37 -9.40 12.50
CA SER A 93 -18.32 -9.17 13.60
C SER A 93 -19.64 -9.87 13.27
N ALA A 94 -20.65 -9.75 14.11
CA ALA A 94 -21.95 -10.38 13.85
C ALA A 94 -22.60 -9.94 12.53
N ASN A 95 -22.27 -8.73 12.03
CA ASN A 95 -22.87 -8.11 10.84
C ASN A 95 -21.86 -7.60 9.83
N TYR A 96 -20.59 -7.95 9.98
CA TYR A 96 -19.53 -7.51 9.07
C TYR A 96 -18.54 -8.63 8.84
N PHE A 97 -18.06 -8.77 7.60
CA PHE A 97 -16.97 -9.68 7.24
C PHE A 97 -16.19 -9.13 6.06
N GLU A 98 -14.89 -9.06 6.22
CA GLU A 98 -13.96 -8.66 5.17
C GLU A 98 -12.59 -9.31 5.38
N TYR A 99 -11.84 -9.53 4.31
CA TYR A 99 -10.46 -10.01 4.36
C TYR A 99 -9.59 -9.36 3.30
N HIS A 100 -8.29 -9.22 3.60
CA HIS A 100 -7.32 -8.64 2.68
C HIS A 100 -6.07 -9.51 2.62
N ARG A 101 -5.67 -9.83 1.38
CA ARG A 101 -4.40 -10.50 1.08
C ARG A 101 -3.35 -9.44 0.78
N LEU A 102 -2.37 -9.28 1.65
CA LEU A 102 -1.43 -8.16 1.62
C LEU A 102 0.02 -8.61 1.43
N PRO A 103 0.87 -7.80 0.80
CA PRO A 103 2.30 -8.05 0.72
C PRO A 103 3.03 -7.77 2.05
N ILE A 104 2.33 -7.92 3.17
CA ILE A 104 2.83 -7.72 4.53
C ILE A 104 2.96 -9.08 5.21
N LYS A 105 4.16 -9.43 5.63
CA LYS A 105 4.38 -10.64 6.43
C LYS A 105 4.01 -10.37 7.89
N PHE A 106 2.74 -10.60 8.23
CA PHE A 106 2.26 -10.41 9.59
C PHE A 106 2.89 -11.39 10.59
N VAL A 107 3.03 -10.93 11.82
CA VAL A 107 3.16 -11.86 12.95
C VAL A 107 1.75 -12.34 13.29
N ALA A 108 1.56 -13.67 13.42
CA ALA A 108 0.24 -14.22 13.67
C ALA A 108 -0.31 -13.76 15.03
N HIS A 109 -1.41 -13.01 15.02
CA HIS A 109 -2.08 -12.54 16.23
C HIS A 109 -3.58 -12.38 16.02
N THR A 110 -4.31 -12.27 17.12
CA THR A 110 -5.74 -12.02 17.18
C THR A 110 -6.02 -10.83 18.07
N TYR A 111 -7.12 -10.13 17.77
CA TYR A 111 -7.61 -9.02 18.56
C TYR A 111 -9.14 -9.03 18.60
N ILE A 112 -9.70 -8.84 19.78
CA ILE A 112 -11.15 -8.74 20.02
C ILE A 112 -11.41 -7.49 20.84
N ALA A 113 -12.23 -6.58 20.31
CA ALA A 113 -12.66 -5.36 21.00
C ALA A 113 -13.93 -4.80 20.34
N ASN A 114 -14.39 -3.63 20.76
CA ASN A 114 -15.53 -2.95 20.14
C ASN A 114 -15.21 -2.25 18.80
N HIS A 115 -14.00 -2.40 18.30
CA HIS A 115 -13.52 -1.89 17.02
C HIS A 115 -12.43 -2.80 16.45
N PHE A 116 -12.22 -2.77 15.14
CA PHE A 116 -11.18 -3.57 14.50
C PHE A 116 -9.77 -3.06 14.81
N TYR A 117 -8.82 -3.99 14.79
CA TYR A 117 -7.40 -3.70 14.92
C TYR A 117 -6.84 -3.33 13.55
N ILE A 118 -6.57 -2.05 13.33
CA ILE A 118 -6.08 -1.53 12.05
C ILE A 118 -4.61 -1.11 12.09
N ARG A 119 -4.01 -1.07 13.27
CA ARG A 119 -2.63 -0.62 13.45
C ARG A 119 -1.64 -1.34 12.51
N SER A 120 -1.80 -2.65 12.32
CA SER A 120 -0.93 -3.43 11.41
C SER A 120 -1.12 -3.05 9.94
N LEU A 121 -2.21 -2.37 9.59
CA LEU A 121 -2.48 -1.85 8.25
C LEU A 121 -2.09 -0.38 8.11
N ALA A 122 -1.79 0.32 9.20
CA ALA A 122 -1.52 1.75 9.20
C ALA A 122 -0.50 2.21 8.14
N PRO A 123 0.59 1.45 7.84
CA PRO A 123 1.50 1.82 6.76
C PRO A 123 0.86 1.81 5.37
N ALA A 124 -0.12 0.91 5.13
CA ALA A 124 -0.85 0.86 3.86
C ALA A 124 -1.86 2.01 3.72
N LEU A 125 -2.24 2.64 4.81
CA LEU A 125 -3.31 3.63 4.90
C LEU A 125 -2.79 5.08 4.86
N SER A 126 -1.50 5.27 5.04
CA SER A 126 -0.91 6.60 5.10
C SER A 126 -0.76 7.20 3.71
N SER A 127 -1.42 8.34 3.48
CA SER A 127 -1.35 9.07 2.20
C SER A 127 0.08 9.54 1.85
N GLU A 128 0.92 9.78 2.84
CA GLU A 128 2.31 10.20 2.62
C GLU A 128 3.24 9.10 2.10
N GLN A 129 2.81 7.83 2.15
CA GLN A 129 3.58 6.69 1.64
C GLN A 129 3.17 6.29 0.21
N LYS A 130 2.26 7.04 -0.41
CA LYS A 130 1.79 6.80 -1.77
C LYS A 130 2.82 7.26 -2.81
N PHE A 131 2.84 6.52 -3.93
CA PHE A 131 3.57 6.87 -5.15
C PHE A 131 2.77 6.39 -6.36
N PHE A 132 3.10 6.90 -7.55
CA PHE A 132 2.48 6.46 -8.79
C PHE A 132 3.45 5.58 -9.59
N ILE A 133 2.91 4.61 -10.31
CA ILE A 133 3.66 3.79 -11.26
C ILE A 133 3.06 3.99 -12.64
N LEU A 134 3.86 4.46 -13.58
CA LEU A 134 3.52 4.52 -14.99
C LEU A 134 4.12 3.32 -15.71
N ALA A 135 3.29 2.33 -16.04
CA ALA A 135 3.69 1.24 -16.90
C ALA A 135 3.61 1.72 -18.35
N LEU A 136 4.77 2.02 -18.94
CA LEU A 136 4.90 2.77 -20.20
C LEU A 136 5.41 1.88 -21.33
N GLN A 137 4.59 1.70 -22.36
CA GLN A 137 4.92 1.00 -23.60
C GLN A 137 4.35 1.76 -24.80
N LEU A 138 4.80 1.40 -26.01
CA LEU A 138 4.27 2.03 -27.23
C LEU A 138 2.86 1.52 -27.58
N GLY A 139 2.52 0.32 -27.15
CA GLY A 139 1.21 -0.32 -27.40
C GLY A 139 0.19 -0.11 -26.30
N GLU A 140 0.61 0.27 -25.10
CA GLU A 140 -0.28 0.44 -23.94
C GLU A 140 0.38 1.27 -22.87
N VAL A 141 -0.42 2.09 -22.17
CA VAL A 141 0.01 2.84 -21.00
C VAL A 141 -0.99 2.62 -19.87
N LYS A 142 -0.48 2.30 -18.69
CA LYS A 142 -1.29 2.16 -17.48
C LYS A 142 -0.70 2.99 -16.35
N LEU A 143 -1.58 3.58 -15.56
CA LEU A 143 -1.21 4.31 -14.34
C LEU A 143 -1.72 3.55 -13.13
N TYR A 144 -0.88 3.43 -12.12
CA TYR A 144 -1.24 2.84 -10.83
C TYR A 144 -0.95 3.83 -9.70
N GLU A 145 -1.82 3.86 -8.71
CA GLU A 145 -1.52 4.41 -7.39
C GLU A 145 -1.03 3.26 -6.51
N ALA A 146 0.08 3.44 -5.85
CA ALA A 146 0.71 2.41 -5.03
C ALA A 146 1.20 2.96 -3.70
N SER A 147 1.36 2.07 -2.73
CA SER A 147 2.13 2.25 -1.50
C SER A 147 3.07 1.05 -1.32
N GLU A 148 3.82 1.00 -0.23
CA GLU A 148 4.60 -0.22 0.11
C GLU A 148 3.70 -1.47 0.20
N TYR A 149 2.39 -1.29 0.42
CA TYR A 149 1.45 -2.37 0.72
C TYR A 149 0.20 -2.36 -0.17
N SER A 150 0.13 -1.48 -1.15
CA SER A 150 -1.04 -1.36 -2.03
C SER A 150 -0.67 -1.06 -3.48
N LEU A 151 -1.50 -1.51 -4.43
CA LEU A 151 -1.41 -1.21 -5.85
C LEU A 151 -2.83 -1.17 -6.43
N VAL A 152 -3.23 -0.06 -7.01
CA VAL A 152 -4.55 0.14 -7.62
C VAL A 152 -4.37 0.71 -9.02
N GLU A 153 -4.89 0.04 -10.04
CA GLU A 153 -4.92 0.58 -11.40
C GLU A 153 -5.91 1.76 -11.47
N ILE A 154 -5.47 2.88 -12.03
CA ILE A 154 -6.30 4.06 -12.24
C ILE A 154 -6.83 4.01 -13.67
N GLU A 155 -8.14 4.04 -13.82
CA GLU A 155 -8.76 4.07 -15.15
C GLU A 155 -8.47 5.40 -15.86
N MET A 156 -7.60 5.35 -16.89
CA MET A 156 -7.17 6.52 -17.66
C MET A 156 -7.65 6.49 -19.12
N LYS A 157 -8.58 5.58 -19.46
CA LYS A 157 -8.99 5.30 -20.85
C LYS A 157 -9.46 6.53 -21.63
N ASP A 158 -10.09 7.50 -20.94
CA ASP A 158 -10.60 8.72 -21.57
C ASP A 158 -9.57 9.86 -21.63
N LEU A 159 -8.45 9.70 -20.93
CA LEU A 159 -7.40 10.73 -20.79
C LEU A 159 -6.13 10.40 -21.57
N LEU A 160 -5.82 9.12 -21.77
CA LEU A 160 -4.60 8.67 -22.42
C LEU A 160 -4.88 8.11 -23.82
N PRO A 161 -3.97 8.34 -24.80
CA PRO A 161 -4.03 7.62 -26.08
C PRO A 161 -3.82 6.13 -25.83
N ALA A 162 -4.60 5.27 -26.49
CA ALA A 162 -4.53 3.82 -26.28
C ALA A 162 -3.16 3.23 -26.70
N ASN A 163 -2.57 3.79 -27.78
CA ASN A 163 -1.26 3.38 -28.28
C ASN A 163 -0.63 4.48 -29.13
N ILE A 164 0.61 4.27 -29.57
CA ILE A 164 1.35 5.25 -30.38
C ILE A 164 0.66 5.57 -31.72
N ASN A 165 -0.05 4.61 -32.34
CA ASN A 165 -0.71 4.80 -33.65
C ASN A 165 -1.84 5.83 -33.56
N ASP A 166 -2.48 5.98 -32.42
CA ASP A 166 -3.54 6.98 -32.21
C ASP A 166 -3.03 8.41 -32.30
N VAL A 167 -1.72 8.63 -32.08
CA VAL A 167 -1.09 9.94 -32.06
C VAL A 167 -0.32 10.23 -33.34
N VAL A 168 0.42 9.25 -33.85
CA VAL A 168 1.30 9.43 -35.03
C VAL A 168 0.72 8.89 -36.33
N GLY A 169 -0.39 8.13 -36.28
CA GLY A 169 -1.10 7.56 -37.43
C GLY A 169 -0.56 6.19 -37.86
N TYR A 170 -1.30 5.54 -38.76
CA TYR A 170 -1.01 4.17 -39.26
C TYR A 170 0.32 4.02 -40.02
N ASP A 171 0.90 5.11 -40.48
CA ASP A 171 2.22 5.11 -41.15
C ASP A 171 3.37 4.59 -40.28
N TYR A 172 3.20 4.56 -38.96
CA TYR A 172 4.22 4.08 -38.02
C TYR A 172 4.44 2.56 -38.13
N GLU A 173 3.38 1.77 -38.26
CA GLU A 173 3.48 0.31 -38.41
C GLU A 173 4.11 -0.10 -39.75
N GLU A 174 3.78 0.57 -40.86
CA GLU A 174 4.37 0.28 -42.17
C GLU A 174 5.88 0.50 -42.19
N LYS A 175 6.36 1.58 -41.59
CA LYS A 175 7.82 1.87 -41.53
C LYS A 175 8.57 0.83 -40.69
N HIS A 176 7.99 0.36 -39.61
CA HIS A 176 8.59 -0.67 -38.75
C HIS A 176 8.65 -2.03 -39.41
N LEU A 177 7.62 -2.43 -40.18
CA LEU A 177 7.58 -3.68 -40.95
C LEU A 177 8.56 -3.68 -42.13
N GLN A 178 8.75 -2.55 -42.82
CA GLN A 178 9.72 -2.42 -43.90
C GLN A 178 11.17 -2.55 -43.43
N VAL A 179 11.50 -2.06 -42.24
CA VAL A 179 12.86 -2.20 -41.67
C VAL A 179 13.15 -3.65 -41.22
N ARG A 180 12.13 -4.39 -40.76
CA ARG A 180 12.28 -5.81 -40.39
C ARG A 180 12.39 -6.77 -41.57
N ASN A 181 11.81 -6.46 -42.74
CA ASN A 181 11.80 -7.33 -43.90
C ASN A 181 12.98 -7.13 -44.87
N GLN A 182 13.86 -6.16 -44.63
CA GLN A 182 15.12 -6.04 -45.37
C GLN A 182 16.20 -6.91 -44.71
N GLN A 183 16.08 -8.25 -44.89
CA GLN A 183 17.27 -9.12 -44.73
C GLN A 183 18.29 -8.77 -45.81
N PRO A 184 19.59 -8.68 -45.47
CA PRO A 184 20.63 -8.41 -46.45
C PRO A 184 20.78 -9.60 -47.40
N THR A 185 20.43 -9.42 -48.66
CA THR A 185 20.91 -10.30 -49.72
C THR A 185 22.38 -9.90 -50.00
N ASP A 186 23.25 -10.89 -49.97
CA ASP A 186 24.66 -10.78 -50.29
C ASP A 186 24.91 -10.02 -51.59
N ALA A 187 25.37 -8.78 -51.52
CA ALA A 187 26.15 -8.08 -52.52
C ALA A 187 26.79 -6.87 -51.88
N GLY A 188 28.10 -6.90 -51.81
CA GLY A 188 28.95 -5.89 -51.14
C GLY A 188 28.72 -4.46 -51.64
N GLY A 189 28.43 -3.59 -50.72
CA GLY A 189 28.37 -2.14 -50.92
C GLY A 189 28.05 -1.47 -49.58
N ALA A 190 29.02 -0.87 -48.97
CA ALA A 190 28.87 -0.10 -47.75
C ALA A 190 27.94 1.10 -47.96
N LEU A 191 26.73 1.03 -47.41
CA LEU A 191 25.83 2.20 -47.26
C LEU A 191 25.55 2.42 -45.78
N PHE A 192 26.46 3.12 -45.13
CA PHE A 192 26.43 3.52 -43.71
C PHE A 192 25.59 4.83 -43.49
N HIS A 193 24.52 5.11 -44.23
CA HIS A 193 23.79 6.38 -44.09
C HIS A 193 22.30 6.27 -43.70
N GLY A 194 21.78 5.07 -43.41
CA GLY A 194 20.36 4.87 -43.11
C GLY A 194 19.99 4.83 -41.62
N HIS A 195 20.82 4.29 -40.77
CA HIS A 195 20.45 4.02 -39.39
C HIS A 195 20.30 5.26 -38.48
N GLY A 196 21.05 6.33 -38.72
CA GLY A 196 20.99 7.55 -37.88
C GLY A 196 19.77 8.43 -38.16
N ALA A 197 19.24 8.43 -39.37
CA ALA A 197 18.05 9.22 -39.74
C ALA A 197 16.75 8.49 -39.33
N ALA A 198 16.66 7.19 -39.56
CA ALA A 198 15.52 6.38 -39.14
C ALA A 198 15.34 6.38 -37.61
N ASN A 199 16.42 6.24 -36.84
CA ASN A 199 16.39 6.35 -35.37
C ASN A 199 15.99 7.76 -34.87
N LYS A 200 16.31 8.84 -35.60
CA LYS A 200 15.90 10.18 -35.22
C LYS A 200 14.41 10.44 -35.46
N ASP A 201 13.86 9.93 -36.55
CA ASP A 201 12.45 10.10 -36.87
C ASP A 201 11.58 9.23 -35.92
N GLU A 202 12.00 8.02 -35.64
CA GLU A 202 11.37 7.13 -34.65
C GLU A 202 11.36 7.77 -33.26
N LYS A 203 12.51 8.30 -32.78
CA LYS A 203 12.56 9.01 -31.50
C LYS A 203 11.58 10.20 -31.45
N LYS A 204 11.43 10.97 -32.55
CA LYS A 204 10.48 12.10 -32.59
C LYS A 204 9.03 11.64 -32.52
N GLU A 205 8.68 10.52 -33.14
CA GLU A 205 7.33 9.95 -33.10
C GLU A 205 7.01 9.44 -31.70
N ILE A 206 7.94 8.74 -31.06
CA ILE A 206 7.82 8.31 -29.66
C ILE A 206 7.67 9.53 -28.73
N LEU A 207 8.48 10.57 -28.93
CA LEU A 207 8.39 11.80 -28.14
C LEU A 207 7.02 12.46 -28.27
N LYS A 208 6.45 12.56 -29.49
CA LYS A 208 5.09 13.09 -29.68
C LYS A 208 4.04 12.27 -28.95
N TYR A 209 4.17 10.95 -29.01
CA TYR A 209 3.29 10.04 -28.28
C TYR A 209 3.39 10.28 -26.76
N PHE A 210 4.58 10.33 -26.21
CA PHE A 210 4.77 10.58 -24.78
C PHE A 210 4.34 11.97 -24.34
N GLN A 211 4.45 12.99 -25.21
CA GLN A 211 3.85 14.31 -24.93
C GLN A 211 2.31 14.26 -24.89
N ALA A 212 1.68 13.38 -25.67
CA ALA A 212 0.24 13.16 -25.56
C ALA A 212 -0.14 12.40 -24.29
N VAL A 213 0.64 11.41 -23.91
CA VAL A 213 0.52 10.68 -22.62
C VAL A 213 0.68 11.67 -21.45
N ASP A 214 1.74 12.49 -21.45
CA ASP A 214 2.01 13.47 -20.39
C ASP A 214 0.87 14.48 -20.20
N ARG A 215 0.28 14.98 -21.28
CA ARG A 215 -0.90 15.87 -21.19
C ARG A 215 -2.07 15.21 -20.47
N GLY A 216 -2.41 13.95 -20.83
CA GLY A 216 -3.48 13.24 -20.16
C GLY A 216 -3.16 12.88 -18.71
N LEU A 217 -1.91 12.55 -18.41
CA LEU A 217 -1.46 12.34 -17.04
C LEU A 217 -1.53 13.60 -16.20
N ASN A 218 -1.18 14.75 -16.76
CA ASN A 218 -1.18 16.01 -16.05
C ASN A 218 -2.57 16.44 -15.59
N ASP A 219 -3.63 16.09 -16.33
CA ASP A 219 -5.02 16.32 -15.91
C ASP A 219 -5.35 15.59 -14.59
N TYR A 220 -4.72 14.46 -14.33
CA TYR A 220 -4.90 13.69 -13.09
C TYR A 220 -3.86 14.05 -12.01
N LEU A 221 -2.61 14.29 -12.39
CA LEU A 221 -1.48 14.45 -11.48
C LEU A 221 -1.20 15.87 -11.02
N HIS A 222 -1.77 16.92 -11.66
CA HIS A 222 -1.38 18.32 -11.44
C HIS A 222 -1.46 18.80 -9.98
N GLU A 223 -2.38 18.26 -9.18
CA GLU A 223 -2.51 18.58 -7.74
C GLU A 223 -1.82 17.56 -6.82
N LYS A 224 -1.19 16.54 -7.40
CA LYS A 224 -0.54 15.48 -6.62
C LYS A 224 0.92 15.83 -6.35
N THR A 225 1.42 15.32 -5.22
CA THR A 225 2.81 15.51 -4.78
C THR A 225 3.58 14.20 -4.65
N ALA A 226 2.91 13.06 -4.81
CA ALA A 226 3.52 11.75 -4.72
C ALA A 226 4.47 11.50 -5.91
N PRO A 227 5.60 10.81 -5.74
CA PRO A 227 6.54 10.56 -6.83
C PRO A 227 5.93 9.67 -7.91
N LEU A 228 6.26 9.93 -9.17
CA LEU A 228 5.91 9.11 -10.33
C LEU A 228 7.10 8.23 -10.72
N LEU A 229 6.98 6.94 -10.53
CA LEU A 229 7.96 5.93 -10.94
C LEU A 229 7.56 5.37 -12.30
N VAL A 230 8.52 5.25 -13.24
CA VAL A 230 8.26 4.69 -14.56
C VAL A 230 8.74 3.25 -14.65
N PHE A 231 7.92 2.38 -15.19
CA PHE A 231 8.28 1.03 -15.60
C PHE A 231 8.25 0.94 -17.12
N SER A 232 9.40 0.79 -17.74
CA SER A 232 9.53 0.73 -19.20
C SER A 232 10.82 0.03 -19.64
N GLN A 233 10.92 -0.20 -20.94
CA GLN A 233 12.20 -0.55 -21.56
C GLN A 233 13.17 0.63 -21.45
N ASP A 234 14.45 0.36 -21.24
CA ASP A 234 15.48 1.37 -20.92
C ASP A 234 15.59 2.51 -21.92
N TYR A 235 15.39 2.25 -23.21
CA TYR A 235 15.48 3.28 -24.24
C TYR A 235 14.29 4.24 -24.28
N LEU A 236 13.16 3.88 -23.68
CA LEU A 236 11.94 4.70 -23.62
C LEU A 236 12.03 5.76 -22.51
N PHE A 237 12.64 5.44 -21.38
CA PHE A 237 12.65 6.34 -20.23
C PHE A 237 13.30 7.70 -20.52
N PRO A 238 14.48 7.80 -21.19
CA PRO A 238 15.05 9.11 -21.54
C PRO A 238 14.17 9.94 -22.47
N ILE A 239 13.37 9.28 -23.34
CA ILE A 239 12.43 9.97 -24.22
C ILE A 239 11.21 10.47 -23.41
N TYR A 240 10.75 9.67 -22.46
CA TYR A 240 9.68 10.10 -21.56
C TYR A 240 10.12 11.25 -20.65
N GLN A 241 11.35 11.20 -20.11
CA GLN A 241 11.89 12.32 -19.34
C GLN A 241 11.89 13.65 -20.12
N GLU A 242 12.15 13.62 -21.44
CA GLU A 242 12.07 14.79 -22.32
C GLU A 242 10.62 15.28 -22.53
N ALA A 243 9.63 14.38 -22.48
CA ALA A 243 8.22 14.70 -22.66
C ALA A 243 7.52 15.14 -21.36
N ASN A 244 8.03 14.69 -20.20
CA ASN A 244 7.38 14.80 -18.91
C ASN A 244 7.32 16.23 -18.38
N SER A 245 6.17 16.66 -17.92
CA SER A 245 5.94 17.93 -17.22
C SER A 245 5.65 17.78 -15.72
N TYR A 246 5.43 16.54 -15.23
CA TYR A 246 5.18 16.31 -13.82
C TYR A 246 6.43 16.52 -12.98
N THR A 247 6.33 17.40 -11.97
CA THR A 247 7.50 17.87 -11.19
C THR A 247 8.13 16.81 -10.31
N ASN A 248 7.37 15.78 -9.93
CA ASN A 248 7.81 14.72 -9.01
C ASN A 248 8.08 13.39 -9.75
N LEU A 249 8.59 13.47 -10.98
CA LEU A 249 9.10 12.29 -11.68
C LEU A 249 10.30 11.74 -10.89
N TYR A 250 10.24 10.44 -10.53
CA TYR A 250 11.36 9.78 -9.87
C TYR A 250 12.50 9.53 -10.86
N ASP A 251 13.73 9.71 -10.44
CA ASP A 251 14.91 9.68 -11.31
C ASP A 251 15.36 8.25 -11.70
N GLN A 252 14.85 7.24 -11.02
CA GLN A 252 15.12 5.83 -11.34
C GLN A 252 13.96 5.20 -12.09
N VAL A 253 14.27 4.30 -13.02
CA VAL A 253 13.30 3.55 -13.82
C VAL A 253 13.31 2.09 -13.42
N ILE A 254 12.15 1.44 -13.44
CA ILE A 254 12.07 -0.01 -13.41
C ILE A 254 12.29 -0.50 -14.84
N SER A 255 13.43 -1.15 -15.07
CA SER A 255 13.79 -1.68 -16.39
C SER A 255 13.02 -2.95 -16.72
N GLY A 256 12.45 -3.03 -17.91
CA GLY A 256 11.79 -4.22 -18.43
C GLY A 256 10.55 -3.93 -19.27
N THR A 257 9.81 -4.99 -19.59
CA THR A 257 8.56 -4.92 -20.34
C THR A 257 7.39 -5.07 -19.36
N PRO A 258 6.55 -4.04 -19.17
CA PRO A 258 5.41 -4.12 -18.23
C PRO A 258 4.51 -5.33 -18.42
N ASN A 259 4.22 -5.72 -19.68
CA ASN A 259 3.34 -6.86 -19.97
C ASN A 259 3.93 -8.25 -19.65
N ASP A 260 5.23 -8.33 -19.34
CA ASP A 260 5.89 -9.60 -18.99
C ASP A 260 5.78 -9.90 -17.48
N VAL A 261 5.23 -9.00 -16.69
CA VAL A 261 5.04 -9.15 -15.25
C VAL A 261 3.58 -8.99 -14.87
N ASN A 262 3.14 -9.75 -13.87
CA ASN A 262 1.83 -9.55 -13.26
C ASN A 262 1.88 -8.38 -12.25
N GLU A 263 0.71 -7.97 -11.75
CA GLU A 263 0.59 -6.86 -10.81
C GLU A 263 1.45 -7.03 -9.54
N MET A 264 1.58 -8.26 -9.03
CA MET A 264 2.42 -8.54 -7.87
C MET A 264 3.89 -8.30 -8.17
N GLY A 265 4.40 -8.81 -9.30
CA GLY A 265 5.79 -8.58 -9.72
C GLY A 265 6.07 -7.12 -10.08
N LEU A 266 5.07 -6.39 -10.61
CA LEU A 266 5.13 -4.95 -10.81
C LEU A 266 5.31 -4.22 -9.47
N HIS A 267 4.45 -4.54 -8.49
CA HIS A 267 4.47 -3.94 -7.16
C HIS A 267 5.79 -4.22 -6.43
N GLU A 268 6.27 -5.47 -6.40
CA GLU A 268 7.54 -5.83 -5.75
C GLU A 268 8.73 -5.04 -6.32
N LYS A 269 8.84 -4.96 -7.66
CA LYS A 269 9.90 -4.17 -8.32
C LYS A 269 9.79 -2.68 -8.01
N ALA A 270 8.57 -2.15 -8.02
CA ALA A 270 8.33 -0.74 -7.73
C ALA A 270 8.69 -0.39 -6.28
N VAL A 271 8.28 -1.19 -5.31
CA VAL A 271 8.62 -1.00 -3.90
C VAL A 271 10.12 -1.10 -3.68
N GLU A 272 10.81 -2.07 -4.30
CA GLU A 272 12.27 -2.18 -4.22
C GLU A 272 12.96 -0.90 -4.72
N THR A 273 12.51 -0.38 -5.87
CA THR A 273 13.10 0.81 -6.50
C THR A 273 12.83 2.09 -5.70
N ILE A 274 11.60 2.26 -5.16
CA ILE A 274 11.21 3.50 -4.46
C ILE A 274 11.58 3.49 -2.96
N ARG A 275 11.94 2.35 -2.40
CA ARG A 275 12.25 2.16 -0.96
C ARG A 275 13.19 3.24 -0.39
N PRO A 276 14.32 3.61 -1.04
CA PRO A 276 15.21 4.65 -0.50
C PRO A 276 14.52 6.00 -0.31
N TYR A 277 13.56 6.33 -1.20
CA TYR A 277 12.77 7.55 -1.08
C TYR A 277 11.82 7.49 0.10
N LEU A 278 11.09 6.38 0.27
CA LEU A 278 10.15 6.17 1.38
C LEU A 278 10.88 6.19 2.73
N GLU A 279 12.04 5.55 2.84
CA GLU A 279 12.87 5.57 4.03
C GLU A 279 13.40 6.98 4.35
N THR A 280 13.77 7.75 3.32
CA THR A 280 14.20 9.15 3.50
C THR A 280 13.06 10.02 4.04
N LYS A 281 11.83 9.83 3.55
CA LYS A 281 10.65 10.52 4.09
C LYS A 281 10.43 10.19 5.56
N LYS A 282 10.46 8.91 5.90
CA LYS A 282 10.31 8.44 7.28
C LYS A 282 11.36 9.06 8.20
N ARG A 283 12.65 9.06 7.78
CA ARG A 283 13.74 9.70 8.54
C ARG A 283 13.50 11.19 8.74
N ARG A 284 13.09 11.90 7.69
CA ARG A 284 12.77 13.35 7.83
C ARG A 284 11.71 13.62 8.89
N LYS A 285 10.66 12.77 8.98
CA LYS A 285 9.65 12.89 10.03
C LYS A 285 10.21 12.59 11.42
N GLN A 286 11.12 11.61 11.53
CA GLN A 286 11.83 11.35 12.79
C GLN A 286 12.73 12.52 13.19
N ASP A 287 13.51 13.09 12.25
CA ASP A 287 14.34 14.28 12.49
C ASP A 287 13.47 15.48 12.91
N GLN A 288 12.33 15.70 12.24
CA GLN A 288 11.36 16.74 12.62
C GLN A 288 10.85 16.56 14.05
N TYR A 289 10.58 15.31 14.47
CA TYR A 289 10.20 15.04 15.84
C TYR A 289 11.33 15.41 16.83
N GLU A 290 12.58 15.02 16.55
CA GLU A 290 13.71 15.31 17.43
C GLU A 290 13.95 16.82 17.55
N GLU A 291 13.86 17.56 16.45
CA GLU A 291 14.08 19.01 16.37
C GLU A 291 12.88 19.85 16.88
N ALA A 292 11.70 19.25 16.98
CA ALA A 292 10.48 19.96 17.38
C ALA A 292 10.57 20.50 18.82
N GLU A 293 9.97 21.66 19.03
CA GLU A 293 9.79 22.21 20.37
C GLU A 293 8.98 21.27 21.29
N PRO A 294 9.23 21.24 22.59
CA PRO A 294 8.52 20.35 23.52
C PRO A 294 6.99 20.48 23.48
N ALA A 295 6.47 21.63 23.09
CA ALA A 295 5.02 21.86 22.95
C ALA A 295 4.41 21.23 21.70
N LEU A 296 5.25 20.81 20.73
CA LEU A 296 4.81 20.22 19.43
C LEU A 296 5.12 18.74 19.34
N LYS A 297 5.53 18.09 20.42
CA LYS A 297 5.78 16.64 20.45
C LYS A 297 5.45 16.05 21.81
N THR A 298 5.09 14.76 21.80
CA THR A 298 4.89 13.97 23.04
C THR A 298 5.20 12.50 22.79
N ASP A 299 5.67 11.81 23.82
CA ASP A 299 5.84 10.35 23.87
C ASP A 299 4.95 9.69 24.93
N LEU A 300 4.07 10.48 25.55
CA LEU A 300 3.16 10.02 26.58
C LEU A 300 1.82 9.60 25.97
N ILE A 301 1.48 8.32 26.10
CA ILE A 301 0.20 7.81 25.59
C ILE A 301 -1.01 8.52 26.20
N HIS A 302 -0.86 9.08 27.42
CA HIS A 302 -1.87 9.86 28.10
C HIS A 302 -2.21 11.18 27.38
N ASP A 303 -1.27 11.71 26.59
CA ASP A 303 -1.45 12.89 25.75
C ASP A 303 -1.78 12.49 24.31
N ILE A 304 -1.10 11.44 23.79
CA ILE A 304 -1.27 10.98 22.39
C ILE A 304 -2.73 10.63 22.09
N VAL A 305 -3.39 9.87 22.97
CA VAL A 305 -4.78 9.44 22.71
C VAL A 305 -5.73 10.64 22.67
N PRO A 306 -5.78 11.55 23.68
CA PRO A 306 -6.60 12.76 23.59
C PRO A 306 -6.27 13.60 22.35
N PHE A 307 -4.99 13.86 22.06
CA PHE A 307 -4.58 14.67 20.92
C PHE A 307 -4.96 14.04 19.57
N ALA A 308 -5.00 12.70 19.48
CA ALA A 308 -5.53 12.02 18.29
C ALA A 308 -7.01 12.33 18.09
N PHE A 309 -7.82 12.32 19.17
CA PHE A 309 -9.25 12.68 19.11
C PHE A 309 -9.50 14.17 18.83
N GLU A 310 -8.54 15.02 19.14
CA GLU A 310 -8.58 16.47 18.86
C GLU A 310 -8.06 16.80 17.43
N GLY A 311 -7.60 15.81 16.67
CA GLY A 311 -7.02 16.03 15.33
C GLY A 311 -5.68 16.76 15.32
N LYS A 312 -5.01 16.85 16.48
CA LYS A 312 -3.74 17.59 16.63
C LYS A 312 -2.52 16.86 16.07
N ILE A 313 -2.59 15.54 15.86
CA ILE A 313 -1.41 14.77 15.49
C ILE A 313 -1.20 14.85 13.97
N ASP A 314 -0.01 15.31 13.56
CA ASP A 314 0.49 15.24 12.19
C ASP A 314 1.04 13.84 11.89
N THR A 315 1.95 13.38 12.75
CA THR A 315 2.64 12.10 12.58
C THR A 315 2.68 11.33 13.88
N LEU A 316 2.25 10.08 13.84
CA LEU A 316 2.31 9.13 14.96
C LEU A 316 3.31 8.03 14.62
N PHE A 317 4.31 7.84 15.47
CA PHE A 317 5.23 6.70 15.43
C PHE A 317 4.82 5.68 16.48
N LEU A 318 4.72 4.43 16.09
CA LEU A 318 4.39 3.30 16.97
C LEU A 318 5.46 2.22 16.84
N GLU A 319 5.94 1.70 17.95
CA GLU A 319 6.88 0.59 17.96
C GLU A 319 6.20 -0.67 17.40
N ASN A 320 6.81 -1.32 16.41
CA ASN A 320 6.25 -2.44 15.65
C ASN A 320 5.69 -3.61 16.51
N ARG A 321 6.36 -3.91 17.63
CA ARG A 321 6.08 -5.10 18.46
C ARG A 321 5.50 -4.78 19.82
N ALA A 322 5.46 -3.50 20.21
CA ALA A 322 4.93 -3.09 21.49
C ALA A 322 3.44 -2.75 21.40
N GLU A 323 2.72 -3.13 22.43
CA GLU A 323 1.35 -2.71 22.67
C GLU A 323 1.26 -1.89 23.97
N ILE A 324 0.33 -0.95 23.98
CA ILE A 324 -0.07 -0.20 25.15
C ILE A 324 -1.55 -0.48 25.37
N TRP A 325 -1.82 -1.26 26.43
CA TRP A 325 -3.16 -1.64 26.79
C TRP A 325 -3.80 -0.66 27.76
N GLY A 326 -5.09 -0.52 27.70
CA GLY A 326 -5.81 0.36 28.63
C GLY A 326 -7.19 0.75 28.16
N ASN A 327 -7.74 1.76 28.81
CA ASN A 327 -9.05 2.33 28.54
C ASN A 327 -8.94 3.84 28.33
N PHE A 328 -9.83 4.38 27.51
CA PHE A 328 -9.96 5.82 27.27
C PHE A 328 -11.42 6.25 27.46
N ASP A 329 -11.64 7.19 28.37
CA ASP A 329 -12.91 7.84 28.55
C ASP A 329 -12.93 9.17 27.78
N GLN A 330 -13.64 9.19 26.67
CA GLN A 330 -13.73 10.34 25.79
C GLN A 330 -14.42 11.54 26.45
N ALA A 331 -15.35 11.32 27.39
CA ALA A 331 -16.06 12.42 28.06
C ALA A 331 -15.17 13.18 29.04
N THR A 332 -14.28 12.46 29.74
CA THR A 332 -13.34 13.03 30.70
C THR A 332 -11.93 13.20 30.15
N GLN A 333 -11.65 12.75 28.93
CA GLN A 333 -10.33 12.73 28.27
C GLN A 333 -9.26 11.98 29.10
N LYS A 334 -9.69 10.99 29.91
CA LYS A 334 -8.78 10.24 30.76
C LYS A 334 -8.37 8.94 30.11
N VAL A 335 -7.07 8.71 30.12
CA VAL A 335 -6.43 7.46 29.69
C VAL A 335 -6.01 6.67 30.93
N ALA A 336 -6.44 5.42 31.03
CA ALA A 336 -5.97 4.46 32.03
C ALA A 336 -5.11 3.40 31.33
N VAL A 337 -3.83 3.31 31.71
CA VAL A 337 -2.89 2.36 31.11
C VAL A 337 -2.80 1.11 31.97
N GLU A 338 -2.81 -0.07 31.35
CA GLU A 338 -2.73 -1.36 31.99
C GLU A 338 -1.55 -2.18 31.47
N LYS A 339 -1.06 -3.11 32.29
CA LYS A 339 0.15 -3.88 31.98
C LYS A 339 -0.05 -4.95 30.92
N GLN A 340 -1.27 -5.44 30.79
CA GLN A 340 -1.63 -6.55 29.89
C GLN A 340 -3.04 -6.39 29.36
N HIS A 341 -3.36 -7.14 28.32
CA HIS A 341 -4.72 -7.22 27.80
C HIS A 341 -5.59 -8.00 28.81
N LEU A 342 -6.67 -7.35 29.24
CA LEU A 342 -7.75 -7.91 30.05
C LEU A 342 -9.03 -7.78 29.21
N GLY A 343 -10.05 -8.60 29.47
CA GLY A 343 -11.23 -8.67 28.63
C GLY A 343 -12.01 -7.37 28.40
N ASP A 344 -11.77 -6.35 29.24
CA ASP A 344 -12.46 -5.06 29.24
C ASP A 344 -11.58 -3.87 28.78
N ASN A 345 -10.31 -4.11 28.42
CA ASN A 345 -9.42 -3.09 27.89
C ASN A 345 -9.08 -3.32 26.43
N PHE A 346 -8.52 -2.34 25.75
CA PHE A 346 -8.15 -2.38 24.35
C PHE A 346 -6.77 -1.80 24.08
N SER A 347 -6.26 -1.95 22.86
CA SER A 347 -5.01 -1.33 22.43
C SER A 347 -5.17 0.17 22.26
N LEU A 348 -4.57 0.96 23.14
CA LEU A 348 -4.50 2.42 23.04
C LEU A 348 -3.67 2.85 21.82
N SER A 349 -2.66 2.07 21.47
CA SER A 349 -1.87 2.28 20.25
C SER A 349 -2.72 2.15 18.97
N ASN A 350 -3.61 1.13 18.93
CA ASN A 350 -4.54 0.96 17.81
C ASN A 350 -5.59 2.07 17.77
N LEU A 351 -6.13 2.46 18.93
CA LEU A 351 -7.10 3.55 19.03
C LEU A 351 -6.50 4.87 18.53
N ALA A 352 -5.27 5.20 18.97
CA ALA A 352 -4.56 6.39 18.50
C ALA A 352 -4.29 6.33 16.98
N ALA A 353 -3.80 5.19 16.46
CA ALA A 353 -3.56 5.01 15.03
C ALA A 353 -4.84 5.23 14.21
N LYS A 354 -5.96 4.63 14.65
CA LYS A 354 -7.27 4.79 14.03
C LYS A 354 -7.66 6.25 13.93
N LYS A 355 -7.60 6.99 15.04
CA LYS A 355 -7.99 8.41 15.08
C LYS A 355 -7.07 9.31 14.27
N VAL A 356 -5.76 9.09 14.31
CA VAL A 356 -4.81 9.86 13.51
C VAL A 356 -5.08 9.68 12.01
N LEU A 357 -5.39 8.46 11.55
CA LEU A 357 -5.73 8.19 10.15
C LEU A 357 -7.08 8.80 9.75
N GLU A 358 -8.11 8.73 10.61
CA GLU A 358 -9.40 9.40 10.40
C GLU A 358 -9.23 10.92 10.18
N GLU A 359 -8.34 11.55 10.94
CA GLU A 359 -8.05 12.99 10.88
C GLU A 359 -6.97 13.35 9.85
N GLY A 360 -6.63 12.42 8.93
CA GLY A 360 -5.68 12.65 7.84
C GLY A 360 -4.22 12.81 8.28
N GLY A 361 -3.86 12.31 9.45
CA GLY A 361 -2.47 12.21 9.89
C GLY A 361 -1.77 10.97 9.36
N THR A 362 -0.47 10.90 9.60
CA THR A 362 0.38 9.79 9.16
C THR A 362 0.75 8.89 10.32
N VAL A 363 0.70 7.58 10.12
CA VAL A 363 1.14 6.59 11.10
C VAL A 363 2.29 5.76 10.55
N TYR A 364 3.41 5.75 11.28
CA TYR A 364 4.58 4.90 10.98
C TYR A 364 4.72 3.80 12.01
N LEU A 365 4.90 2.58 11.53
CA LEU A 365 5.39 1.48 12.35
C LEU A 365 6.92 1.48 12.31
N VAL A 366 7.56 1.46 13.47
CA VAL A 366 9.01 1.64 13.61
C VAL A 366 9.58 0.58 14.53
N ASP A 367 10.73 0.02 14.20
CA ASP A 367 11.43 -0.87 15.13
C ASP A 367 11.93 -0.11 16.35
N ALA A 368 11.97 -0.76 17.52
CA ALA A 368 12.34 -0.14 18.79
C ALA A 368 13.64 0.67 18.73
N ALA A 369 14.64 0.18 17.98
CA ALA A 369 15.94 0.85 17.82
C ALA A 369 15.88 2.18 17.03
N PHE A 370 14.78 2.46 16.34
CA PHE A 370 14.58 3.63 15.50
C PHE A 370 13.39 4.48 15.95
N MET A 371 12.80 4.18 17.11
CA MET A 371 11.73 5.01 17.65
C MET A 371 12.25 6.40 18.03
N PRO A 372 11.61 7.49 17.58
CA PRO A 372 11.93 8.80 18.07
C PRO A 372 11.47 8.94 19.54
N GLY A 373 12.24 9.70 20.34
CA GLY A 373 12.04 9.78 21.78
C GLY A 373 12.80 8.70 22.55
N ASN A 374 12.93 8.87 23.86
CA ASN A 374 13.69 7.97 24.73
C ASN A 374 12.85 6.74 25.13
N GLU A 375 13.18 5.58 24.58
CA GLU A 375 12.55 4.27 24.91
C GLU A 375 11.01 4.27 24.79
N ALA A 376 10.46 5.13 23.95
CA ALA A 376 9.02 5.29 23.79
C ALA A 376 8.42 4.15 22.94
N LYS A 377 7.22 3.68 23.32
CA LYS A 377 6.42 2.76 22.51
C LYS A 377 5.53 3.48 21.49
N ALA A 378 5.30 4.75 21.72
CA ALA A 378 4.54 5.66 20.86
C ALA A 378 5.13 7.08 20.99
N SER A 379 5.20 7.80 19.86
CA SER A 379 5.66 9.18 19.82
C SER A 379 4.85 9.95 18.78
N ALA A 380 4.43 11.16 19.10
CA ALA A 380 3.59 11.98 18.23
C ALA A 380 4.20 13.36 17.96
N LEU A 381 4.23 13.75 16.69
CA LEU A 381 4.49 15.11 16.23
C LEU A 381 3.16 15.81 16.00
N LEU A 382 3.00 17.00 16.56
CA LEU A 382 1.75 17.75 16.53
C LEU A 382 1.76 18.78 15.40
N ARG A 383 0.57 19.07 14.85
CA ARG A 383 0.35 20.14 13.85
C ARG A 383 0.40 21.52 14.49
N PHE A 384 -0.07 21.60 15.74
CA PHE A 384 -0.13 22.83 16.56
C PHE A 384 -0.17 22.47 18.05
N SER A 385 0.21 23.41 18.88
CA SER A 385 0.25 23.27 20.33
C SER A 385 -1.12 23.36 21.01
#